data_4c124bb51b568fdb70ad8b5bcf24d306
#
_entry.id   4c124bb51b568fdb70ad8b5bcf24d306
#
_cell.length_a   1.000
_cell.length_b   1.000
_cell.length_c   1.000
_cell.angle_alpha   90.00
_cell.angle_beta   90.00
_cell.angle_gamma   90.00
#
_symmetry.space_group_name_H-M   'P 1'
#
loop_
_entity.id
_entity.type
_entity.pdbx_description
1 polymer ?
#
loop_
_entity_poly.entity_id
_entity_poly.type
_entity_poly.pdbx_seq_one_letter_code
_entity_poly.pdbx_strand_id
1 'polypeptide(L)'
;MDAFKWLYSDTVKDHFINPRNVYDPDEKFEANAQGIVGNIKCGDQMLFMLKIEGDVIKDVRWKTYGCASAIASTSMLAESVKGMDIRKAYTIKPSDIAEKLGGLPENKIHCSVLGDKALRAAIDNYLKSKGREGEFKGEDAVVICTCLNITDKDIEEAVKAGARDWTQLQEATKIGTVCGGCKGKAEELLHEYAHIYS
;
A
#
# COMPACT_ATOMS: atom_id res chain seq x y z
N MET A 1 -19.12 29.04 8.66
CA MET A 1 -17.81 28.97 7.99
C MET A 1 -17.27 27.56 8.22
N ASP A 2 -17.24 26.75 7.16
CA ASP A 2 -17.00 25.31 7.26
C ASP A 2 -15.55 24.99 7.60
N ALA A 3 -15.29 24.69 8.87
CA ALA A 3 -13.97 24.22 9.35
C ALA A 3 -13.50 22.93 8.65
N PHE A 4 -14.42 22.18 8.04
CA PHE A 4 -14.13 20.96 7.26
C PHE A 4 -13.63 21.23 5.83
N LYS A 5 -13.72 22.45 5.33
CA LYS A 5 -13.34 22.81 3.95
C LYS A 5 -11.83 22.79 3.72
N TRP A 6 -11.02 22.70 4.77
CA TRP A 6 -9.56 22.81 4.73
C TRP A 6 -8.80 21.48 4.71
N LEU A 7 -9.47 20.36 4.99
CA LEU A 7 -8.78 19.08 5.19
C LEU A 7 -8.73 18.18 3.94
N TYR A 8 -9.72 18.28 3.03
CA TYR A 8 -9.83 17.36 1.90
C TYR A 8 -10.28 18.07 0.62
N SER A 9 -9.68 17.72 -0.52
CA SER A 9 -10.12 18.14 -1.85
C SER A 9 -11.55 17.66 -2.15
N ASP A 10 -12.20 18.24 -3.14
CA ASP A 10 -13.52 17.77 -3.59
C ASP A 10 -13.44 16.36 -4.19
N THR A 11 -12.30 16.01 -4.82
CA THR A 11 -12.03 14.65 -5.31
C THR A 11 -11.96 13.64 -4.17
N VAL A 12 -11.29 13.96 -3.06
CA VAL A 12 -11.26 13.09 -1.87
C VAL A 12 -12.67 12.88 -1.32
N LYS A 13 -13.47 13.95 -1.21
CA LYS A 13 -14.86 13.87 -0.73
C LYS A 13 -15.72 12.99 -1.64
N ASP A 14 -15.59 13.16 -2.96
CA ASP A 14 -16.35 12.37 -3.92
C ASP A 14 -16.00 10.89 -3.84
N HIS A 15 -14.69 10.53 -3.82
CA HIS A 15 -14.26 9.14 -3.68
C HIS A 15 -14.59 8.52 -2.31
N PHE A 16 -14.78 9.34 -1.29
CA PHE A 16 -15.23 8.87 0.02
C PHE A 16 -16.75 8.63 0.07
N ILE A 17 -17.55 9.55 -0.49
CA ILE A 17 -19.02 9.48 -0.45
C ILE A 17 -19.53 8.47 -1.49
N ASN A 18 -18.91 8.43 -2.66
CA ASN A 18 -19.26 7.57 -3.78
C ASN A 18 -18.08 6.67 -4.16
N PRO A 19 -17.62 5.76 -3.30
CA PRO A 19 -16.44 4.94 -3.58
C PRO A 19 -16.70 3.98 -4.75
N ARG A 20 -15.71 3.88 -5.65
CA ARG A 20 -15.76 3.04 -6.85
C ARG A 20 -15.19 1.65 -6.57
N ASN A 21 -15.76 0.65 -7.24
CA ASN A 21 -15.27 -0.73 -7.20
C ASN A 21 -15.24 -1.36 -5.79
N VAL A 22 -16.11 -0.93 -4.89
CA VAL A 22 -16.27 -1.56 -3.57
C VAL A 22 -16.83 -2.97 -3.75
N TYR A 23 -16.28 -3.94 -3.04
CA TYR A 23 -16.78 -5.31 -3.04
C TYR A 23 -18.12 -5.40 -2.32
N ASP A 24 -19.14 -5.87 -3.04
CA ASP A 24 -20.44 -6.24 -2.50
C ASP A 24 -20.48 -7.78 -2.34
N PRO A 25 -20.73 -8.32 -1.14
CA PRO A 25 -20.85 -9.77 -0.94
C PRO A 25 -21.94 -10.44 -1.78
N ASP A 26 -22.97 -9.69 -2.19
CA ASP A 26 -24.06 -10.19 -3.03
C ASP A 26 -23.68 -10.21 -4.52
N GLU A 27 -22.58 -9.55 -4.91
CA GLU A 27 -22.02 -9.58 -6.26
C GLU A 27 -21.19 -10.84 -6.47
N LYS A 28 -21.42 -11.57 -7.56
CA LYS A 28 -20.54 -12.66 -7.99
C LYS A 28 -19.31 -12.07 -8.68
N PHE A 29 -18.29 -11.75 -7.92
CA PHE A 29 -17.01 -11.31 -8.45
C PHE A 29 -16.02 -12.48 -8.53
N GLU A 30 -15.67 -12.89 -9.74
CA GLU A 30 -14.72 -13.99 -9.98
C GLU A 30 -13.27 -13.44 -9.99
N ALA A 31 -12.72 -13.23 -8.79
CA ALA A 31 -11.32 -12.87 -8.64
C ALA A 31 -10.42 -14.09 -8.91
N ASN A 32 -9.31 -13.86 -9.62
CA ASN A 32 -8.22 -14.84 -9.75
C ASN A 32 -6.95 -14.40 -9.02
N ALA A 33 -7.02 -13.29 -8.30
CA ALA A 33 -5.96 -12.80 -7.42
C ALA A 33 -6.57 -12.01 -6.26
N GLN A 34 -5.99 -12.17 -5.06
CA GLN A 34 -6.40 -11.39 -3.90
C GLN A 34 -5.22 -11.11 -2.97
N GLY A 35 -5.26 -9.94 -2.34
CA GLY A 35 -4.29 -9.52 -1.33
C GLY A 35 -5.02 -8.93 -0.12
N ILE A 36 -4.58 -9.33 1.07
CA ILE A 36 -5.09 -8.80 2.33
C ILE A 36 -3.90 -8.27 3.12
N VAL A 37 -4.00 -7.03 3.59
CA VAL A 37 -3.01 -6.43 4.48
C VAL A 37 -3.68 -5.68 5.62
N GLY A 38 -2.92 -5.45 6.70
CA GLY A 38 -3.42 -4.81 7.91
C GLY A 38 -4.06 -5.79 8.89
N ASN A 39 -4.51 -5.26 10.02
CA ASN A 39 -5.02 -6.04 11.13
C ASN A 39 -6.44 -5.60 11.52
N ILE A 40 -7.39 -6.55 11.54
CA ILE A 40 -8.78 -6.30 11.97
C ILE A 40 -8.84 -5.71 13.39
N LYS A 41 -7.94 -6.13 14.29
CA LYS A 41 -7.94 -5.67 15.68
C LYS A 41 -7.63 -4.18 15.81
N CYS A 42 -6.87 -3.62 14.85
CA CYS A 42 -6.55 -2.19 14.79
C CYS A 42 -7.55 -1.40 13.94
N GLY A 43 -8.54 -2.05 13.32
CA GLY A 43 -9.54 -1.41 12.46
C GLY A 43 -9.04 -1.07 11.05
N ASP A 44 -7.81 -1.42 10.71
CA ASP A 44 -7.16 -1.06 9.45
C ASP A 44 -6.83 -2.32 8.63
N GLN A 45 -7.85 -2.97 8.07
CA GLN A 45 -7.65 -4.07 7.13
C GLN A 45 -8.08 -3.65 5.72
N MET A 46 -7.29 -4.04 4.73
CA MET A 46 -7.55 -3.82 3.32
C MET A 46 -7.55 -5.15 2.56
N LEU A 47 -8.63 -5.44 1.89
CA LEU A 47 -8.76 -6.51 0.90
C LEU A 47 -8.74 -5.90 -0.50
N PHE A 48 -7.90 -6.43 -1.39
CA PHE A 48 -7.91 -6.15 -2.81
C PHE A 48 -8.14 -7.43 -3.60
N MET A 49 -9.06 -7.42 -4.55
CA MET A 49 -9.44 -8.55 -5.38
C MET A 49 -9.33 -8.14 -6.84
N LEU A 50 -8.62 -8.92 -7.64
CA LEU A 50 -8.35 -8.61 -9.04
C LEU A 50 -8.86 -9.72 -9.95
N LYS A 51 -9.38 -9.33 -11.11
CA LYS A 51 -9.55 -10.18 -12.26
C LYS A 51 -8.47 -9.81 -13.28
N ILE A 52 -7.52 -10.71 -13.50
CA ILE A 52 -6.35 -10.49 -14.37
C ILE A 52 -6.43 -11.44 -15.56
N GLU A 53 -6.28 -10.90 -16.78
CA GLU A 53 -6.23 -11.67 -18.01
C GLU A 53 -5.07 -11.17 -18.90
N GLY A 54 -4.14 -12.06 -19.25
CA GLY A 54 -2.96 -11.70 -20.07
C GLY A 54 -2.11 -10.61 -19.41
N ASP A 55 -1.90 -10.70 -18.10
CA ASP A 55 -1.18 -9.71 -17.28
C ASP A 55 -1.81 -8.30 -17.24
N VAL A 56 -3.07 -8.16 -17.68
CA VAL A 56 -3.84 -6.91 -17.60
C VAL A 56 -4.94 -7.05 -16.55
N ILE A 57 -5.05 -6.07 -15.66
CA ILE A 57 -6.10 -5.99 -14.66
C ILE A 57 -7.42 -5.60 -15.36
N LYS A 58 -8.31 -6.56 -15.54
CA LYS A 58 -9.60 -6.34 -16.22
C LYS A 58 -10.64 -5.73 -15.31
N ASP A 59 -10.66 -6.16 -14.05
CA ASP A 59 -11.59 -5.63 -13.06
C ASP A 59 -11.01 -5.73 -11.65
N VAL A 60 -11.53 -4.91 -10.75
CA VAL A 60 -11.04 -4.73 -9.38
C VAL A 60 -12.22 -4.67 -8.43
N ARG A 61 -12.10 -5.29 -7.27
CA ARG A 61 -12.95 -5.04 -6.11
C ARG A 61 -12.07 -4.90 -4.87
N TRP A 62 -12.53 -4.10 -3.93
CA TRP A 62 -11.83 -3.90 -2.68
C TRP A 62 -12.79 -3.70 -1.52
N LYS A 63 -12.31 -3.96 -0.30
CA LYS A 63 -13.03 -3.69 0.93
C LYS A 63 -12.06 -3.25 2.01
N THR A 64 -12.45 -2.24 2.79
CA THR A 64 -11.66 -1.77 3.94
C THR A 64 -12.56 -1.40 5.10
N TYR A 65 -11.99 -1.39 6.29
CA TYR A 65 -12.58 -0.83 7.52
C TYR A 65 -11.87 0.46 7.94
N GLY A 66 -10.98 0.99 7.09
CA GLY A 66 -10.16 2.16 7.36
C GLY A 66 -10.91 3.50 7.34
N CYS A 67 -10.15 4.58 7.55
CA CYS A 67 -10.65 5.95 7.60
C CYS A 67 -11.07 6.49 6.21
N ALA A 68 -11.68 7.70 6.19
CA ALA A 68 -12.11 8.36 4.96
C ALA A 68 -10.99 8.49 3.91
N SER A 69 -9.75 8.79 4.35
CA SER A 69 -8.59 8.86 3.45
C SER A 69 -8.24 7.50 2.85
N ALA A 70 -8.33 6.41 3.64
CA ALA A 70 -8.09 5.05 3.14
C ALA A 70 -9.15 4.66 2.10
N ILE A 71 -10.43 4.97 2.34
CA ILE A 71 -11.53 4.72 1.41
C ILE A 71 -11.30 5.50 0.10
N ALA A 72 -11.05 6.80 0.18
CA ALA A 72 -10.84 7.64 -0.99
C ALA A 72 -9.61 7.22 -1.80
N SER A 73 -8.48 6.95 -1.13
CA SER A 73 -7.25 6.50 -1.79
C SER A 73 -7.43 5.15 -2.48
N THR A 74 -8.10 4.20 -1.84
CA THR A 74 -8.32 2.88 -2.42
C THR A 74 -9.31 2.94 -3.57
N SER A 75 -10.34 3.76 -3.48
CA SER A 75 -11.27 4.03 -4.57
C SER A 75 -10.56 4.60 -5.81
N MET A 76 -9.69 5.61 -5.62
CA MET A 76 -8.88 6.20 -6.69
C MET A 76 -7.88 5.20 -7.26
N LEU A 77 -7.20 4.41 -6.41
CA LEU A 77 -6.27 3.38 -6.83
C LEU A 77 -6.97 2.32 -7.68
N ALA A 78 -8.13 1.83 -7.25
CA ALA A 78 -8.90 0.82 -7.96
C ALA A 78 -9.32 1.30 -9.37
N GLU A 79 -9.76 2.54 -9.52
CA GLU A 79 -10.01 3.13 -10.84
C GLU A 79 -8.73 3.25 -11.67
N SER A 80 -7.64 3.67 -11.05
CA SER A 80 -6.37 3.89 -11.74
C SER A 80 -5.75 2.62 -12.32
N VAL A 81 -5.90 1.47 -11.64
CA VAL A 81 -5.28 0.22 -12.07
C VAL A 81 -6.14 -0.61 -13.02
N LYS A 82 -7.41 -0.29 -13.15
CA LYS A 82 -8.31 -0.98 -14.08
C LYS A 82 -7.88 -0.74 -15.53
N GLY A 83 -7.66 -1.80 -16.28
CA GLY A 83 -7.10 -1.77 -17.63
C GLY A 83 -5.59 -1.68 -17.69
N MET A 84 -4.88 -1.62 -16.57
CA MET A 84 -3.43 -1.48 -16.50
C MET A 84 -2.74 -2.84 -16.53
N ASP A 85 -1.54 -2.87 -17.10
CA ASP A 85 -0.62 -3.99 -16.98
C ASP A 85 -0.16 -4.16 -15.52
N ILE A 86 -0.05 -5.42 -15.04
CA ILE A 86 0.27 -5.71 -13.64
C ILE A 86 1.63 -5.18 -13.19
N ARG A 87 2.65 -5.12 -14.09
CA ARG A 87 3.96 -4.55 -13.76
C ARG A 87 3.87 -3.06 -13.50
N LYS A 88 3.10 -2.34 -14.32
CA LYS A 88 2.86 -0.89 -14.10
C LYS A 88 2.06 -0.66 -12.83
N ALA A 89 1.04 -1.48 -12.59
CA ALA A 89 0.24 -1.40 -11.37
C ALA A 89 1.09 -1.67 -10.11
N TYR A 90 2.06 -2.59 -10.19
CA TYR A 90 2.96 -2.93 -9.08
C TYR A 90 3.86 -1.77 -8.66
N THR A 91 4.21 -0.87 -9.57
CA THR A 91 5.10 0.28 -9.32
C THR A 91 4.38 1.57 -8.93
N ILE A 92 3.05 1.59 -8.87
CA ILE A 92 2.28 2.74 -8.38
C ILE A 92 2.69 3.05 -6.93
N LYS A 93 2.87 4.35 -6.65
CA LYS A 93 3.23 4.84 -5.32
C LYS A 93 2.04 5.51 -4.65
N PRO A 94 1.97 5.51 -3.30
CA PRO A 94 0.97 6.26 -2.56
C PRO A 94 0.92 7.75 -2.93
N SER A 95 2.09 8.36 -3.24
CA SER A 95 2.19 9.73 -3.72
C SER A 95 1.42 9.99 -5.01
N ASP A 96 1.44 9.05 -5.96
CA ASP A 96 0.78 9.20 -7.26
C ASP A 96 -0.75 9.23 -7.07
N ILE A 97 -1.24 8.45 -6.12
CA ILE A 97 -2.66 8.43 -5.76
C ILE A 97 -3.05 9.69 -4.97
N ALA A 98 -2.20 10.14 -4.05
CA ALA A 98 -2.42 11.40 -3.33
C ALA A 98 -2.47 12.59 -4.29
N GLU A 99 -1.61 12.65 -5.30
CA GLU A 99 -1.62 13.69 -6.34
C GLU A 99 -2.93 13.66 -7.15
N LYS A 100 -3.37 12.49 -7.61
CA LYS A 100 -4.66 12.33 -8.32
C LYS A 100 -5.86 12.76 -7.50
N LEU A 101 -5.80 12.62 -6.19
CA LEU A 101 -6.82 13.09 -5.25
C LEU A 101 -6.78 14.60 -5.01
N GLY A 102 -5.80 15.32 -5.59
CA GLY A 102 -5.61 16.75 -5.34
C GLY A 102 -4.91 17.06 -4.01
N GLY A 103 -4.19 16.08 -3.46
CA GLY A 103 -3.44 16.13 -2.20
C GLY A 103 -4.18 15.46 -1.04
N LEU A 104 -3.38 14.92 -0.12
CA LEU A 104 -3.81 14.42 1.19
C LEU A 104 -3.01 15.14 2.27
N PRO A 105 -3.57 15.35 3.47
CA PRO A 105 -2.80 15.84 4.60
C PRO A 105 -1.61 14.90 4.89
N GLU A 106 -0.44 15.44 5.23
CA GLU A 106 0.78 14.66 5.45
C GLU A 106 0.57 13.49 6.42
N ASN A 107 -0.15 13.74 7.51
CA ASN A 107 -0.50 12.72 8.49
C ASN A 107 -1.55 11.69 8.01
N LYS A 108 -1.99 11.77 6.76
CA LYS A 108 -2.95 10.85 6.12
C LYS A 108 -2.39 10.13 4.90
N ILE A 109 -1.17 10.44 4.48
CA ILE A 109 -0.50 9.76 3.36
C ILE A 109 -0.33 8.28 3.67
N HIS A 110 0.00 7.92 4.92
CA HIS A 110 0.12 6.52 5.33
C HIS A 110 -1.17 5.69 5.14
N CYS A 111 -2.35 6.33 5.15
CA CYS A 111 -3.61 5.64 4.88
C CYS A 111 -3.70 5.13 3.43
N SER A 112 -2.98 5.75 2.48
CA SER A 112 -2.92 5.29 1.09
C SER A 112 -1.97 4.11 0.89
N VAL A 113 -1.03 3.89 1.80
CA VAL A 113 -0.05 2.79 1.75
C VAL A 113 -0.70 1.42 1.89
N LEU A 114 -1.79 1.32 2.66
CA LEU A 114 -2.50 0.04 2.79
C LEU A 114 -3.06 -0.45 1.45
N GLY A 115 -3.59 0.48 0.63
CA GLY A 115 -4.16 0.15 -0.67
C GLY A 115 -3.12 -0.39 -1.64
N ASP A 116 -1.96 0.26 -1.76
CA ASP A 116 -0.91 -0.19 -2.68
C ASP A 116 -0.26 -1.50 -2.22
N LYS A 117 -0.08 -1.70 -0.90
CA LYS A 117 0.40 -2.99 -0.37
C LYS A 117 -0.59 -4.13 -0.61
N ALA A 118 -1.90 -3.88 -0.47
CA ALA A 118 -2.92 -4.89 -0.76
C ALA A 118 -2.97 -5.21 -2.27
N LEU A 119 -2.81 -4.21 -3.14
CA LEU A 119 -2.70 -4.39 -4.58
C LEU A 119 -1.49 -5.25 -4.94
N ARG A 120 -0.30 -4.94 -4.40
CA ARG A 120 0.93 -5.73 -4.63
C ARG A 120 0.77 -7.16 -4.12
N ALA A 121 0.23 -7.34 -2.92
CA ALA A 121 -0.04 -8.67 -2.39
C ALA A 121 -1.00 -9.48 -3.30
N ALA A 122 -1.99 -8.83 -3.91
CA ALA A 122 -2.87 -9.47 -4.89
C ALA A 122 -2.12 -9.86 -6.17
N ILE A 123 -1.26 -8.98 -6.70
CA ILE A 123 -0.43 -9.28 -7.87
C ILE A 123 0.56 -10.40 -7.57
N ASP A 124 1.22 -10.40 -6.41
CA ASP A 124 2.13 -11.47 -5.98
C ASP A 124 1.40 -12.81 -5.86
N ASN A 125 0.18 -12.81 -5.34
CA ASN A 125 -0.69 -13.99 -5.29
C ASN A 125 -0.98 -14.54 -6.70
N TYR A 126 -1.28 -13.65 -7.67
CA TYR A 126 -1.46 -14.03 -9.07
C TYR A 126 -0.18 -14.62 -9.67
N LEU A 127 0.95 -13.94 -9.52
CA LEU A 127 2.24 -14.40 -10.04
C LEU A 127 2.62 -15.75 -9.45
N LYS A 128 2.41 -15.95 -8.15
CA LYS A 128 2.63 -17.25 -7.49
C LYS A 128 1.75 -18.34 -8.10
N SER A 129 0.48 -18.07 -8.37
CA SER A 129 -0.43 -19.04 -9.03
C SER A 129 0.00 -19.41 -10.44
N LYS A 130 0.82 -18.56 -11.09
CA LYS A 130 1.39 -18.78 -12.44
C LYS A 130 2.82 -19.35 -12.42
N GLY A 131 3.38 -19.66 -11.24
CA GLY A 131 4.76 -20.10 -11.10
C GLY A 131 5.80 -18.99 -11.33
N ARG A 132 5.39 -17.72 -11.22
CA ARG A 132 6.20 -16.51 -11.44
C ARG A 132 6.48 -15.77 -10.12
N GLU A 133 6.55 -16.49 -9.01
CA GLU A 133 6.74 -15.90 -7.68
C GLU A 133 8.00 -15.04 -7.64
N GLY A 134 7.87 -13.83 -7.10
CA GLY A 134 8.98 -12.88 -6.93
C GLY A 134 9.42 -12.16 -8.20
N GLU A 135 8.72 -12.28 -9.33
CA GLU A 135 9.12 -11.67 -10.62
C GLU A 135 9.29 -10.16 -10.54
N PHE A 136 8.49 -9.46 -9.71
CA PHE A 136 8.58 -8.01 -9.53
C PHE A 136 9.25 -7.61 -8.21
N LYS A 137 9.86 -8.56 -7.49
CA LYS A 137 10.49 -8.26 -6.19
C LYS A 137 11.60 -7.22 -6.36
N GLY A 138 11.44 -6.09 -5.66
CA GLY A 138 12.40 -4.99 -5.65
C GLY A 138 12.24 -3.95 -6.77
N GLU A 139 11.34 -4.12 -7.73
CA GLU A 139 11.12 -3.13 -8.80
C GLU A 139 10.64 -1.77 -8.27
N ASP A 140 10.04 -1.76 -7.09
CA ASP A 140 9.53 -0.58 -6.40
C ASP A 140 10.38 -0.16 -5.20
N ALA A 141 11.54 -0.81 -4.98
CA ALA A 141 12.39 -0.55 -3.84
C ALA A 141 13.00 0.86 -3.86
N VAL A 142 12.95 1.52 -2.71
CA VAL A 142 13.52 2.85 -2.50
C VAL A 142 14.70 2.74 -1.54
N VAL A 143 15.89 3.20 -1.95
CA VAL A 143 17.07 3.21 -1.08
C VAL A 143 16.87 4.21 0.05
N ILE A 144 16.88 3.74 1.27
CA ILE A 144 16.77 4.54 2.50
C ILE A 144 18.14 4.83 3.09
N CYS A 145 19.01 3.83 3.14
CA CYS A 145 20.40 3.99 3.59
C CYS A 145 21.35 3.88 2.41
N THR A 146 21.86 5.01 1.94
CA THR A 146 22.80 5.06 0.81
C THR A 146 24.18 4.48 1.13
N CYS A 147 24.61 4.53 2.41
CA CYS A 147 25.92 3.98 2.83
C CYS A 147 25.97 2.45 2.72
N LEU A 148 24.84 1.78 2.96
CA LEU A 148 24.75 0.31 3.01
C LEU A 148 23.77 -0.25 1.97
N ASN A 149 23.25 0.61 1.10
CA ASN A 149 22.25 0.27 0.07
C ASN A 149 21.03 -0.48 0.61
N ILE A 150 20.57 -0.10 1.83
CA ILE A 150 19.39 -0.70 2.46
C ILE A 150 18.15 0.05 1.97
N THR A 151 17.16 -0.74 1.53
CA THR A 151 15.92 -0.25 0.94
C THR A 151 14.77 -0.25 1.96
N ASP A 152 13.66 0.40 1.59
CA ASP A 152 12.39 0.30 2.31
C ASP A 152 11.89 -1.16 2.41
N LYS A 153 12.21 -2.01 1.41
CA LYS A 153 11.85 -3.44 1.42
C LYS A 153 12.65 -4.23 2.46
N ASP A 154 13.93 -3.91 2.63
CA ASP A 154 14.75 -4.54 3.67
C ASP A 154 14.21 -4.21 5.07
N ILE A 155 13.73 -2.97 5.27
CA ILE A 155 13.07 -2.56 6.51
C ILE A 155 11.76 -3.31 6.69
N GLU A 156 10.94 -3.41 5.64
CA GLU A 156 9.67 -4.15 5.66
C GLU A 156 9.88 -5.63 6.00
N GLU A 157 10.86 -6.29 5.39
CA GLU A 157 11.19 -7.68 5.68
C GLU A 157 11.66 -7.87 7.13
N ALA A 158 12.49 -6.97 7.65
CA ALA A 158 12.92 -6.99 9.05
C ALA A 158 11.71 -6.86 10.02
N VAL A 159 10.74 -6.00 9.70
CA VAL A 159 9.52 -5.85 10.50
C VAL A 159 8.65 -7.11 10.43
N LYS A 160 8.49 -7.72 9.25
CA LYS A 160 7.78 -9.01 9.09
C LYS A 160 8.46 -10.14 9.88
N ALA A 161 9.80 -10.09 9.99
CA ALA A 161 10.60 -11.03 10.78
C ALA A 161 10.53 -10.75 12.30
N GLY A 162 9.89 -9.65 12.74
CA GLY A 162 9.65 -9.35 14.15
C GLY A 162 10.36 -8.14 14.70
N ALA A 163 11.10 -7.35 13.92
CA ALA A 163 11.68 -6.09 14.37
C ALA A 163 10.57 -5.08 14.74
N ARG A 164 10.64 -4.49 15.94
CA ARG A 164 9.63 -3.55 16.45
C ARG A 164 10.23 -2.24 16.97
N ASP A 165 11.54 -2.19 17.14
CA ASP A 165 12.26 -1.00 17.58
C ASP A 165 13.53 -0.78 16.74
N TRP A 166 14.14 0.41 16.94
CA TRP A 166 15.34 0.80 16.21
C TRP A 166 16.50 -0.17 16.40
N THR A 167 16.70 -0.69 17.61
CA THR A 167 17.80 -1.61 17.92
C THR A 167 17.66 -2.91 17.14
N GLN A 168 16.47 -3.50 17.17
CA GLN A 168 16.16 -4.73 16.43
C GLN A 168 16.29 -4.51 14.92
N LEU A 169 15.85 -3.35 14.40
CA LEU A 169 16.01 -3.02 13.00
C LEU A 169 17.49 -2.89 12.60
N GLN A 170 18.31 -2.23 13.44
CA GLN A 170 19.77 -2.14 13.22
C GLN A 170 20.46 -3.50 13.28
N GLU A 171 20.05 -4.36 14.20
CA GLU A 171 20.60 -5.73 14.31
C GLU A 171 20.30 -6.53 13.04
N ALA A 172 19.08 -6.45 12.52
CA ALA A 172 18.63 -7.17 11.35
C ALA A 172 19.25 -6.67 10.04
N THR A 173 19.33 -5.34 9.86
CA THR A 173 19.66 -4.71 8.57
C THR A 173 20.98 -3.96 8.55
N LYS A 174 21.57 -3.66 9.73
CA LYS A 174 22.71 -2.76 9.92
C LYS A 174 22.45 -1.30 9.50
N ILE A 175 21.19 -0.91 9.31
CA ILE A 175 20.82 0.45 8.90
C ILE A 175 21.32 1.50 9.91
N GLY A 176 21.83 2.63 9.41
CA GLY A 176 22.26 3.75 10.25
C GLY A 176 23.55 3.54 11.02
N THR A 177 24.25 2.41 10.86
CA THR A 177 25.51 2.13 11.60
C THR A 177 26.73 2.89 11.06
N VAL A 178 26.67 3.49 9.86
CA VAL A 178 27.78 4.24 9.26
C VAL A 178 27.67 5.73 9.57
N CYS A 179 26.71 6.45 8.98
CA CYS A 179 26.59 7.90 9.15
C CYS A 179 25.37 8.33 10.00
N GLY A 180 24.41 7.43 10.22
CA GLY A 180 23.19 7.70 10.97
C GLY A 180 22.16 8.60 10.29
N GLY A 181 22.46 9.18 9.12
CA GLY A 181 21.61 10.17 8.46
C GLY A 181 20.25 9.63 7.99
N CYS A 182 20.14 8.31 7.81
CA CYS A 182 18.89 7.65 7.42
C CYS A 182 17.95 7.33 8.60
N LYS A 183 18.38 7.57 9.86
CA LYS A 183 17.66 7.13 11.06
C LYS A 183 16.21 7.61 11.08
N GLY A 184 15.97 8.91 10.93
CA GLY A 184 14.62 9.48 11.00
C GLY A 184 13.67 8.82 9.99
N LYS A 185 14.08 8.69 8.72
CA LYS A 185 13.26 8.06 7.69
C LYS A 185 13.05 6.57 7.93
N ALA A 186 14.05 5.88 8.43
CA ALA A 186 13.96 4.46 8.74
C ALA A 186 13.05 4.19 9.96
N GLU A 187 13.06 5.04 10.98
CA GLU A 187 12.15 4.95 12.13
C GLU A 187 10.70 5.23 11.74
N GLU A 188 10.44 6.17 10.83
CA GLU A 188 9.10 6.39 10.26
C GLU A 188 8.56 5.12 9.59
N LEU A 189 9.36 4.50 8.70
CA LEU A 189 9.00 3.28 8.01
C LEU A 189 8.85 2.08 8.97
N LEU A 190 9.73 1.96 9.96
CA LEU A 190 9.62 0.94 11.00
C LEU A 190 8.28 1.03 11.72
N HIS A 191 7.89 2.23 12.13
CA HIS A 191 6.63 2.46 12.83
C HIS A 191 5.42 2.16 11.93
N GLU A 192 5.46 2.62 10.68
CA GLU A 192 4.42 2.37 9.69
C GLU A 192 4.24 0.86 9.44
N TYR A 193 5.32 0.14 9.16
CA TYR A 193 5.28 -1.29 8.88
C TYR A 193 4.92 -2.11 10.12
N ALA A 194 5.38 -1.71 11.31
CA ALA A 194 4.98 -2.36 12.55
C ALA A 194 3.46 -2.27 12.78
N HIS A 195 2.83 -1.16 12.40
CA HIS A 195 1.37 -1.01 12.45
C HIS A 195 0.65 -1.91 11.42
N ILE A 196 1.19 -2.03 10.21
CA ILE A 196 0.60 -2.84 9.13
C ILE A 196 0.71 -4.35 9.43
N TYR A 197 1.82 -4.79 10.03
CA TYR A 197 2.15 -6.21 10.26
C TYR A 197 2.10 -6.64 11.74
N SER A 198 1.34 -5.91 12.57
CA SER A 198 1.14 -6.24 14.00
C SER A 198 0.11 -7.34 14.23
#